data_b12bc4f028aa1bfcb05f4cd38ea71315
#
_entry.id   b12bc4f028aa1bfcb05f4cd38ea71315
#
_cell.length_a   1.000
_cell.length_b   1.000
_cell.length_c   1.000
_cell.angle_alpha   90.00
_cell.angle_beta   90.00
_cell.angle_gamma   90.00
#
_symmetry.space_group_name_H-M   'P 1'
#
loop_
_entity.id
_entity.type
_entity.pdbx_description
1 polymer ?
#
loop_
_entity_poly.entity_id
_entity_poly.type
_entity_poly.pdbx_seq_one_letter_code
_entity_poly.pdbx_strand_id
1 'polypeptide(L)'
;MSSKRAIIIGAGPAGLTAAYELLNKTDIKPIIIEASKEIGGISKTYNYKGNRMDMGGHRFFSKSNRVLQWWLDIMPLQTMPSKDDILLNRKLIFKQSNTQNNPETEDKVMLMRRRLSRIFFLRKFFDYPISLSYKTIKNLGITRILKSGMSYIYSFFVKRNEKSLEDFIINRFGKDLYSTFFKDYTYKVWGIEPNKIPADWGVQRIKGVSIIKVLEDALRKLFNIKQKNIETSLIEQFYYPKYGPGHFWETTANEIRKKGGEIIFDQTVCKIVTENNKIVSVSAKDHLGNLQNYKGDYFITVGLLMKKLELLNDTRIPSYKNITPDLWIYIQEKDVKIGRLQIFNNWSPYLVKDYENTVWIGLEYFCNETDDLWSMNENDFINFAISELERINIIKKENAIDRCLVKVPKAYPAYFGSYNNFDLIRNFTDKFENLFLVGRNGMHKYNNMDHSMLTSMIAVENIANNIKYKDNIWKVNTEANYHEQKQ
;
A
#
# COMPACT_ATOMS: atom_id res chain seq x y z
N MET A 1 -15.79 22.28 -34.57
CA MET A 1 -14.45 22.21 -33.94
C MET A 1 -14.26 20.81 -33.41
N SER A 2 -13.15 20.12 -33.74
CA SER A 2 -12.88 18.78 -33.18
C SER A 2 -12.69 18.91 -31.69
N SER A 3 -13.40 18.11 -30.90
CA SER A 3 -13.25 18.09 -29.44
C SER A 3 -11.78 17.78 -29.08
N LYS A 4 -11.17 18.58 -28.19
CA LYS A 4 -9.82 18.30 -27.68
C LYS A 4 -9.79 16.92 -27.02
N ARG A 5 -8.68 16.19 -27.21
CA ARG A 5 -8.48 14.84 -26.64
C ARG A 5 -7.28 14.83 -25.73
N ALA A 6 -7.39 14.14 -24.61
CA ALA A 6 -6.28 13.85 -23.71
C ALA A 6 -5.96 12.35 -23.76
N ILE A 7 -4.74 12.00 -24.15
CA ILE A 7 -4.26 10.62 -24.10
C ILE A 7 -3.66 10.39 -22.70
N ILE A 8 -4.18 9.39 -22.01
CA ILE A 8 -3.77 9.02 -20.66
C ILE A 8 -3.18 7.61 -20.69
N ILE A 9 -1.94 7.45 -20.23
CA ILE A 9 -1.23 6.18 -20.22
C ILE A 9 -1.40 5.51 -18.86
N GLY A 10 -2.14 4.39 -18.84
CA GLY A 10 -2.41 3.57 -17.68
C GLY A 10 -3.76 3.85 -16.99
N ALA A 11 -4.53 2.77 -16.73
CA ALA A 11 -5.81 2.77 -16.02
C ALA A 11 -5.66 2.52 -14.49
N GLY A 12 -4.55 2.98 -13.90
CA GLY A 12 -4.36 3.00 -12.45
C GLY A 12 -5.03 4.21 -11.79
N PRO A 13 -4.89 4.38 -10.44
CA PRO A 13 -5.50 5.48 -9.70
C PRO A 13 -5.26 6.87 -10.30
N ALA A 14 -4.03 7.16 -10.75
CA ALA A 14 -3.71 8.45 -11.35
C ALA A 14 -4.46 8.68 -12.68
N GLY A 15 -4.39 7.71 -13.61
CA GLY A 15 -5.01 7.86 -14.93
C GLY A 15 -6.53 7.95 -14.85
N LEU A 16 -7.17 7.13 -14.03
CA LEU A 16 -8.63 7.18 -13.83
C LEU A 16 -9.07 8.48 -13.17
N THR A 17 -8.31 8.98 -12.18
CA THR A 17 -8.59 10.29 -11.57
C THR A 17 -8.45 11.42 -12.59
N ALA A 18 -7.38 11.42 -13.41
CA ALA A 18 -7.19 12.43 -14.46
C ALA A 18 -8.36 12.43 -15.45
N ALA A 19 -8.79 11.26 -15.92
CA ALA A 19 -9.90 11.13 -16.85
C ALA A 19 -11.23 11.65 -16.26
N TYR A 20 -11.53 11.25 -15.02
CA TYR A 20 -12.75 11.68 -14.34
C TYR A 20 -12.77 13.19 -14.08
N GLU A 21 -11.64 13.77 -13.66
CA GLU A 21 -11.48 15.21 -13.44
C GLU A 21 -11.61 16.01 -14.75
N LEU A 22 -11.01 15.52 -15.85
CA LEU A 22 -11.14 16.15 -17.17
C LEU A 22 -12.61 16.24 -17.63
N LEU A 23 -13.36 15.15 -17.48
CA LEU A 23 -14.78 15.07 -17.86
C LEU A 23 -15.68 15.98 -17.00
N ASN A 24 -15.28 16.26 -15.76
CA ASN A 24 -16.06 17.10 -14.87
C ASN A 24 -15.68 18.59 -14.94
N LYS A 25 -14.46 18.92 -15.40
CA LYS A 25 -13.93 20.31 -15.33
C LYS A 25 -13.63 20.93 -16.69
N THR A 26 -13.65 20.13 -17.76
CA THR A 26 -13.27 20.58 -19.11
C THR A 26 -14.11 19.90 -20.18
N ASP A 27 -14.05 20.42 -21.42
CA ASP A 27 -14.63 19.78 -22.61
C ASP A 27 -13.62 18.82 -23.32
N ILE A 28 -12.54 18.42 -22.63
CA ILE A 28 -11.52 17.55 -23.16
C ILE A 28 -11.93 16.10 -22.97
N LYS A 29 -12.06 15.34 -24.07
CA LYS A 29 -12.37 13.92 -24.04
C LYS A 29 -11.13 13.09 -23.66
N PRO A 30 -11.13 12.37 -22.51
CA PRO A 30 -10.03 11.49 -22.15
C PRO A 30 -10.12 10.17 -22.90
N ILE A 31 -8.95 9.67 -23.34
CA ILE A 31 -8.73 8.33 -23.89
C ILE A 31 -7.64 7.69 -23.05
N ILE A 32 -7.98 6.66 -22.28
CA ILE A 32 -7.05 5.90 -21.45
C ILE A 32 -6.54 4.71 -22.25
N ILE A 33 -5.23 4.52 -22.32
CA ILE A 33 -4.56 3.37 -22.94
C ILE A 33 -3.97 2.52 -21.81
N GLU A 34 -4.49 1.32 -21.63
CA GLU A 34 -4.06 0.39 -20.56
C GLU A 34 -3.40 -0.86 -21.18
N ALA A 35 -2.24 -1.22 -20.66
CA ALA A 35 -1.46 -2.36 -21.15
C ALA A 35 -2.06 -3.71 -20.79
N SER A 36 -2.83 -3.79 -19.72
CA SER A 36 -3.49 -5.00 -19.24
C SER A 36 -4.97 -5.06 -19.64
N LYS A 37 -5.63 -6.16 -19.26
CA LYS A 37 -7.10 -6.32 -19.38
C LYS A 37 -7.87 -5.80 -18.17
N GLU A 38 -7.17 -5.28 -17.16
CA GLU A 38 -7.71 -4.99 -15.84
C GLU A 38 -7.52 -3.53 -15.46
N ILE A 39 -8.42 -3.03 -14.64
CA ILE A 39 -8.44 -1.66 -14.10
C ILE A 39 -7.82 -1.63 -12.70
N GLY A 40 -7.27 -0.47 -12.29
CA GLY A 40 -6.79 -0.20 -10.95
C GLY A 40 -5.28 -0.29 -10.77
N GLY A 41 -4.53 -0.73 -11.79
CA GLY A 41 -3.08 -0.89 -11.70
C GLY A 41 -2.68 -1.78 -10.51
N ILE A 42 -1.75 -1.34 -9.65
CA ILE A 42 -1.37 -2.09 -8.44
C ILE A 42 -2.44 -2.05 -7.35
N SER A 43 -3.46 -1.19 -7.46
CA SER A 43 -4.60 -1.12 -6.52
C SER A 43 -5.79 -1.94 -6.96
N LYS A 44 -5.61 -2.87 -7.89
CA LYS A 44 -6.65 -3.82 -8.29
C LYS A 44 -6.89 -4.88 -7.22
N THR A 45 -8.08 -5.49 -7.25
CA THR A 45 -8.46 -6.62 -6.42
C THR A 45 -8.68 -7.84 -7.31
N TYR A 46 -7.88 -8.86 -7.13
CA TYR A 46 -8.00 -10.11 -7.88
C TYR A 46 -9.15 -10.95 -7.34
N ASN A 47 -9.99 -11.48 -8.23
CA ASN A 47 -11.12 -12.35 -7.86
C ASN A 47 -10.81 -13.82 -8.23
N TYR A 48 -10.67 -14.66 -7.22
CA TYR A 48 -10.45 -16.09 -7.37
C TYR A 48 -11.65 -16.89 -6.87
N LYS A 49 -12.46 -17.41 -7.78
CA LYS A 49 -13.64 -18.25 -7.48
C LYS A 49 -14.59 -17.61 -6.44
N GLY A 50 -14.70 -16.29 -6.44
CA GLY A 50 -15.52 -15.51 -5.50
C GLY A 50 -14.79 -15.04 -4.24
N ASN A 51 -13.56 -15.48 -4.00
CA ASN A 51 -12.67 -14.91 -2.99
C ASN A 51 -11.85 -13.78 -3.63
N ARG A 52 -11.77 -12.63 -2.97
CA ARG A 52 -11.13 -11.42 -3.49
C ARG A 52 -9.86 -11.11 -2.71
N MET A 53 -8.80 -10.75 -3.41
CA MET A 53 -7.46 -10.53 -2.87
C MET A 53 -6.86 -9.25 -3.44
N ASP A 54 -6.45 -8.34 -2.57
CA ASP A 54 -5.74 -7.13 -2.97
C ASP A 54 -4.27 -7.43 -3.28
N MET A 55 -3.74 -6.73 -4.26
CA MET A 55 -2.33 -6.80 -4.64
C MET A 55 -1.49 -5.92 -3.71
N GLY A 56 -1.51 -6.21 -2.41
CA GLY A 56 -0.95 -5.41 -1.33
C GLY A 56 -2.02 -4.68 -0.51
N GLY A 57 -1.66 -4.23 0.69
CA GLY A 57 -2.61 -3.56 1.58
C GLY A 57 -2.92 -2.12 1.14
N HIS A 58 -4.11 -1.88 0.61
CA HIS A 58 -4.56 -0.57 0.14
C HIS A 58 -5.68 -0.03 1.02
N ARG A 59 -5.35 0.86 1.95
CA ARG A 59 -6.32 1.56 2.79
C ARG A 59 -6.73 2.88 2.16
N PHE A 60 -8.01 3.20 2.22
CA PHE A 60 -8.55 4.50 1.81
C PHE A 60 -8.43 5.48 2.98
N PHE A 61 -7.27 6.07 3.06
CA PHE A 61 -6.94 7.14 3.99
C PHE A 61 -6.17 8.22 3.27
N SER A 62 -6.51 9.48 3.52
CA SER A 62 -5.79 10.65 3.03
C SER A 62 -5.88 11.79 4.03
N LYS A 63 -4.86 12.65 4.06
CA LYS A 63 -4.90 13.93 4.75
C LYS A 63 -5.69 14.98 3.96
N SER A 64 -5.85 14.76 2.68
CA SER A 64 -6.57 15.66 1.78
C SER A 64 -8.06 15.44 1.88
N ASN A 65 -8.78 16.42 2.42
CA ASN A 65 -10.24 16.40 2.43
C ASN A 65 -10.83 16.31 1.02
N ARG A 66 -10.15 16.88 0.02
CA ARG A 66 -10.53 16.79 -1.39
C ARG A 66 -10.54 15.35 -1.88
N VAL A 67 -9.52 14.57 -1.54
CA VAL A 67 -9.44 13.14 -1.91
C VAL A 67 -10.48 12.33 -1.15
N LEU A 68 -10.66 12.60 0.16
CA LEU A 68 -11.67 11.92 0.96
C LEU A 68 -13.07 12.15 0.40
N GLN A 69 -13.41 13.40 0.06
CA GLN A 69 -14.70 13.73 -0.52
C GLN A 69 -14.89 13.07 -1.88
N TRP A 70 -13.86 13.10 -2.74
CA TRP A 70 -13.89 12.45 -4.06
C TRP A 70 -14.18 10.95 -3.96
N TRP A 71 -13.58 10.26 -2.96
CA TRP A 71 -13.88 8.85 -2.74
C TRP A 71 -15.35 8.64 -2.34
N LEU A 72 -15.87 9.47 -1.47
CA LEU A 72 -17.26 9.37 -0.99
C LEU A 72 -18.29 9.76 -2.04
N ASP A 73 -17.93 10.63 -2.99
CA ASP A 73 -18.79 10.99 -4.13
C ASP A 73 -18.93 9.82 -5.12
N ILE A 74 -17.89 9.02 -5.30
CA ILE A 74 -17.91 7.81 -6.15
C ILE A 74 -18.57 6.64 -5.42
N MET A 75 -18.26 6.45 -4.14
CA MET A 75 -18.73 5.32 -3.34
C MET A 75 -19.02 5.81 -1.91
N PRO A 76 -20.30 5.98 -1.55
CA PRO A 76 -20.69 6.54 -0.26
C PRO A 76 -20.34 5.60 0.89
N LEU A 77 -20.19 6.20 2.10
CA LEU A 77 -19.91 5.44 3.31
C LEU A 77 -21.16 4.67 3.78
N GLN A 78 -20.95 3.48 4.35
CA GLN A 78 -22.02 2.70 4.99
C GLN A 78 -22.75 3.52 6.06
N THR A 79 -24.05 3.35 6.14
CA THR A 79 -24.93 3.91 7.20
C THR A 79 -25.58 2.81 8.02
N MET A 80 -25.36 1.55 7.63
CA MET A 80 -25.83 0.34 8.31
C MET A 80 -24.64 -0.57 8.60
N PRO A 81 -24.72 -1.43 9.64
CA PRO A 81 -23.64 -2.38 9.95
C PRO A 81 -23.43 -3.40 8.83
N SER A 82 -22.18 -3.77 8.59
CA SER A 82 -21.83 -4.87 7.70
C SER A 82 -22.01 -6.23 8.38
N LYS A 83 -22.00 -7.31 7.61
CA LYS A 83 -22.20 -8.70 8.09
C LYS A 83 -21.37 -9.02 9.32
N ASP A 84 -20.08 -8.70 9.31
CA ASP A 84 -19.19 -8.97 10.45
C ASP A 84 -19.42 -8.02 11.63
N ASP A 85 -19.92 -6.80 11.39
CA ASP A 85 -20.32 -5.90 12.48
C ASP A 85 -21.51 -6.47 13.25
N ILE A 86 -22.48 -7.06 12.52
CA ILE A 86 -23.64 -7.74 13.10
C ILE A 86 -23.21 -8.98 13.87
N LEU A 87 -22.41 -9.85 13.23
CA LEU A 87 -21.93 -11.11 13.82
C LEU A 87 -21.08 -10.89 15.09
N LEU A 88 -20.37 -9.78 15.16
CA LEU A 88 -19.49 -9.42 16.28
C LEU A 88 -20.13 -8.45 17.26
N ASN A 89 -21.41 -8.11 17.06
CA ASN A 89 -22.17 -7.16 17.87
C ASN A 89 -21.38 -5.85 18.12
N ARG A 90 -20.74 -5.32 17.05
CA ARG A 90 -19.96 -4.08 17.12
C ARG A 90 -20.89 -2.88 17.22
N LYS A 91 -20.71 -2.07 18.26
CA LYS A 91 -21.41 -0.77 18.37
C LYS A 91 -20.70 0.24 17.47
N LEU A 92 -21.28 0.53 16.30
CA LEU A 92 -20.82 1.56 15.38
C LEU A 92 -21.72 2.78 15.50
N ILE A 93 -21.09 3.97 15.49
CA ILE A 93 -21.82 5.23 15.41
C ILE A 93 -21.77 5.68 13.94
N PHE A 94 -22.91 5.62 13.28
CA PHE A 94 -23.06 6.10 11.91
C PHE A 94 -23.47 7.58 11.92
N LYS A 95 -22.91 8.37 10.99
CA LYS A 95 -23.42 9.72 10.75
C LYS A 95 -24.85 9.61 10.20
N GLN A 96 -25.74 10.42 10.70
CA GLN A 96 -27.07 10.54 10.11
C GLN A 96 -26.96 10.96 8.64
N SER A 97 -27.57 10.20 7.75
CA SER A 97 -27.62 10.45 6.31
C SER A 97 -29.04 10.25 5.83
N ASN A 98 -29.45 11.06 4.85
CA ASN A 98 -30.76 10.91 4.19
C ASN A 98 -30.80 9.68 3.27
N THR A 99 -29.66 9.07 2.97
CA THR A 99 -29.56 7.85 2.17
C THR A 99 -29.17 6.67 3.05
N GLN A 100 -29.86 5.54 2.87
CA GLN A 100 -29.52 4.29 3.55
C GLN A 100 -28.52 3.52 2.66
N ASN A 101 -27.23 3.61 3.00
CA ASN A 101 -26.18 2.84 2.34
C ASN A 101 -25.95 1.56 3.12
N ASN A 102 -26.75 0.54 2.83
CA ASN A 102 -26.68 -0.76 3.49
C ASN A 102 -25.69 -1.70 2.77
N PRO A 103 -24.61 -2.14 3.42
CA PRO A 103 -23.64 -3.05 2.79
C PRO A 103 -24.23 -4.40 2.37
N GLU A 104 -25.36 -4.83 2.92
CA GLU A 104 -25.97 -6.11 2.53
C GLU A 104 -26.73 -6.01 1.20
N THR A 105 -27.27 -4.83 0.87
CA THR A 105 -28.07 -4.62 -0.35
C THR A 105 -27.36 -3.77 -1.41
N GLU A 106 -26.38 -2.93 -0.98
CA GLU A 106 -25.68 -2.02 -1.87
C GLU A 106 -24.24 -2.50 -2.12
N ASP A 107 -23.87 -2.55 -3.40
CA ASP A 107 -22.49 -2.92 -3.77
C ASP A 107 -21.55 -1.72 -3.75
N LYS A 108 -22.04 -0.54 -4.17
CA LYS A 108 -21.26 0.69 -4.20
C LYS A 108 -21.23 1.36 -2.82
N VAL A 109 -20.53 0.75 -1.88
CA VAL A 109 -20.45 1.25 -0.50
C VAL A 109 -19.03 1.09 0.06
N MET A 110 -18.57 2.15 0.77
CA MET A 110 -17.36 2.12 1.59
C MET A 110 -17.70 1.64 2.99
N LEU A 111 -16.90 0.72 3.51
CA LEU A 111 -16.98 0.23 4.88
C LEU A 111 -16.03 1.04 5.77
N MET A 112 -16.40 1.24 7.04
CA MET A 112 -15.53 1.73 8.08
C MET A 112 -14.78 0.55 8.72
N ARG A 113 -13.46 0.54 8.65
CA ARG A 113 -12.64 -0.56 9.16
C ARG A 113 -11.66 -0.10 10.22
N ARG A 114 -11.48 -0.92 11.26
CA ARG A 114 -10.45 -0.72 12.27
C ARG A 114 -9.10 -1.17 11.73
N ARG A 115 -8.07 -0.39 12.02
CA ARG A 115 -6.70 -0.76 11.70
C ARG A 115 -6.10 -1.56 12.83
N LEU A 116 -5.63 -2.77 12.54
CA LEU A 116 -4.63 -3.46 13.33
C LEU A 116 -3.58 -4.04 12.39
N SER A 117 -2.32 -3.81 12.72
CA SER A 117 -1.18 -4.43 12.06
C SER A 117 -0.12 -4.64 13.11
N ARG A 118 0.49 -5.83 13.14
CA ARG A 118 1.50 -6.19 14.11
C ARG A 118 2.72 -6.82 13.43
N ILE A 119 3.79 -6.97 14.18
CA ILE A 119 5.00 -7.67 13.77
C ILE A 119 4.96 -9.07 14.38
N PHE A 120 5.21 -10.09 13.58
CA PHE A 120 5.40 -11.46 14.01
C PHE A 120 6.90 -11.79 13.99
N PHE A 121 7.48 -11.97 15.18
CA PHE A 121 8.89 -12.22 15.38
C PHE A 121 9.12 -13.10 16.62
N LEU A 122 10.05 -14.04 16.58
CA LEU A 122 10.27 -15.06 17.63
C LEU A 122 8.99 -15.83 17.98
N ARG A 123 8.16 -16.12 16.96
CA ARG A 123 6.83 -16.78 17.11
C ARG A 123 5.90 -16.02 18.08
N LYS A 124 6.06 -14.70 18.20
CA LYS A 124 5.27 -13.81 19.06
C LYS A 124 4.88 -12.53 18.35
N PHE A 125 3.76 -11.94 18.78
CA PHE A 125 3.32 -10.66 18.25
C PHE A 125 3.90 -9.47 19.00
N PHE A 126 4.34 -8.48 18.25
CA PHE A 126 4.77 -7.17 18.72
C PHE A 126 3.92 -6.09 18.06
N ASP A 127 3.65 -5.01 18.79
CA ASP A 127 2.90 -3.88 18.26
C ASP A 127 3.66 -3.20 17.10
N TYR A 128 2.91 -2.64 16.14
CA TYR A 128 3.48 -1.81 15.08
C TYR A 128 2.89 -0.40 15.14
N PRO A 129 3.70 0.65 15.28
CA PRO A 129 5.15 0.60 15.56
C PRO A 129 5.47 -0.04 16.92
N ILE A 130 6.72 -0.54 17.05
CA ILE A 130 7.17 -1.19 18.29
C ILE A 130 7.12 -0.17 19.41
N SER A 131 6.48 -0.56 20.53
CA SER A 131 6.41 0.22 21.76
C SER A 131 7.03 -0.54 22.93
N LEU A 132 7.57 0.19 23.94
CA LEU A 132 8.06 -0.38 25.19
C LEU A 132 6.87 -0.69 26.10
N SER A 133 6.11 -1.71 25.73
CA SER A 133 5.00 -2.24 26.55
C SER A 133 5.47 -3.42 27.40
N TYR A 134 4.71 -3.73 28.47
CA TYR A 134 4.94 -4.94 29.25
C TYR A 134 4.97 -6.19 28.35
N LYS A 135 4.10 -6.24 27.34
CA LYS A 135 4.06 -7.35 26.34
C LYS A 135 5.37 -7.43 25.54
N THR A 136 5.91 -6.30 25.09
CA THR A 136 7.20 -6.24 24.39
C THR A 136 8.34 -6.73 25.27
N ILE A 137 8.41 -6.28 26.52
CA ILE A 137 9.44 -6.68 27.48
C ILE A 137 9.36 -8.19 27.76
N LYS A 138 8.15 -8.70 28.02
CA LYS A 138 7.92 -10.15 28.25
C LYS A 138 8.31 -10.98 27.02
N ASN A 139 8.00 -10.51 25.82
CA ASN A 139 8.25 -11.24 24.57
C ASN A 139 9.71 -11.26 24.17
N LEU A 140 10.45 -10.16 24.35
CA LEU A 140 11.89 -10.06 24.04
C LEU A 140 12.79 -10.65 25.12
N GLY A 141 12.34 -10.61 26.38
CA GLY A 141 13.14 -10.98 27.55
C GLY A 141 14.03 -9.85 28.05
N ILE A 142 14.29 -9.81 29.37
CA ILE A 142 14.95 -8.71 30.04
C ILE A 142 16.41 -8.51 29.58
N THR A 143 17.13 -9.59 29.30
CA THR A 143 18.53 -9.56 28.83
C THR A 143 18.66 -8.84 27.49
N ARG A 144 17.75 -9.10 26.54
CA ARG A 144 17.73 -8.44 25.24
C ARG A 144 17.33 -6.97 25.37
N ILE A 145 16.38 -6.65 26.24
CA ILE A 145 16.00 -5.25 26.51
C ILE A 145 17.18 -4.46 27.07
N LEU A 146 17.91 -5.02 28.05
CA LEU A 146 19.10 -4.37 28.60
C LEU A 146 20.20 -4.17 27.53
N LYS A 147 20.45 -5.18 26.70
CA LYS A 147 21.41 -5.09 25.60
C LYS A 147 21.01 -4.01 24.59
N SER A 148 19.74 -3.97 24.20
CA SER A 148 19.21 -2.93 23.29
C SER A 148 19.31 -1.55 23.89
N GLY A 149 19.02 -1.40 25.20
CA GLY A 149 19.17 -0.16 25.94
C GLY A 149 20.63 0.35 25.99
N MET A 150 21.58 -0.52 26.30
CA MET A 150 23.01 -0.18 26.27
C MET A 150 23.47 0.22 24.86
N SER A 151 23.04 -0.54 23.84
CA SER A 151 23.35 -0.23 22.44
C SER A 151 22.77 1.12 22.00
N TYR A 152 21.58 1.47 22.47
CA TYR A 152 20.97 2.77 22.21
C TYR A 152 21.74 3.91 22.89
N ILE A 153 22.08 3.76 24.19
CA ILE A 153 22.87 4.75 24.93
C ILE A 153 24.22 4.96 24.23
N TYR A 154 24.90 3.89 23.83
CA TYR A 154 26.14 4.01 23.06
C TYR A 154 25.95 4.83 21.78
N SER A 155 24.91 4.55 21.00
CA SER A 155 24.62 5.27 19.74
C SER A 155 24.15 6.71 19.97
N PHE A 156 23.73 7.07 21.18
CA PHE A 156 23.41 8.45 21.53
C PHE A 156 24.68 9.31 21.63
N PHE A 157 25.74 8.77 22.22
CA PHE A 157 27.02 9.49 22.41
C PHE A 157 27.94 9.34 21.18
N VAL A 158 27.92 8.19 20.50
CA VAL A 158 28.81 7.89 19.39
C VAL A 158 27.99 7.85 18.09
N LYS A 159 27.90 9.00 17.41
CA LYS A 159 27.18 9.12 16.14
C LYS A 159 28.04 8.67 14.96
N ARG A 160 27.41 7.97 14.02
CA ARG A 160 27.99 7.63 12.73
C ARG A 160 27.73 8.76 11.74
N ASN A 161 28.58 8.89 10.72
CA ASN A 161 28.27 9.71 9.56
C ASN A 161 27.16 9.01 8.75
N GLU A 162 26.00 9.67 8.61
CA GLU A 162 24.78 9.11 7.99
C GLU A 162 24.91 9.06 6.46
N LYS A 163 25.65 8.08 5.93
CA LYS A 163 25.78 7.82 4.49
C LYS A 163 24.74 6.81 3.99
N SER A 164 24.33 5.90 4.87
CA SER A 164 23.44 4.80 4.53
C SER A 164 22.21 4.74 5.45
N LEU A 165 21.20 4.00 5.01
CA LEU A 165 20.03 3.67 5.82
C LEU A 165 20.43 2.95 7.13
N GLU A 166 21.45 2.09 7.08
CA GLU A 166 22.02 1.44 8.26
C GLU A 166 22.48 2.48 9.28
N ASP A 167 23.31 3.43 8.87
CA ASP A 167 23.85 4.47 9.75
C ASP A 167 22.72 5.34 10.32
N PHE A 168 21.76 5.69 9.48
CA PHE A 168 20.58 6.46 9.85
C PHE A 168 19.78 5.75 10.96
N ILE A 169 19.53 4.46 10.83
CA ILE A 169 18.74 3.70 11.81
C ILE A 169 19.55 3.45 13.09
N ILE A 170 20.83 3.10 12.96
CA ILE A 170 21.70 2.86 14.14
C ILE A 170 21.85 4.12 14.99
N ASN A 171 22.00 5.28 14.37
CA ASN A 171 22.08 6.55 15.10
C ASN A 171 20.82 6.87 15.92
N ARG A 172 19.66 6.35 15.51
CA ARG A 172 18.37 6.64 16.15
C ARG A 172 17.90 5.55 17.10
N PHE A 173 18.25 4.30 16.84
CA PHE A 173 17.69 3.16 17.58
C PHE A 173 18.76 2.26 18.22
N GLY A 174 20.04 2.47 17.91
CA GLY A 174 21.13 1.62 18.34
C GLY A 174 21.30 0.37 17.45
N LYS A 175 22.51 -0.18 17.45
CA LYS A 175 22.90 -1.32 16.62
C LYS A 175 22.09 -2.58 16.90
N ASP A 176 21.73 -2.83 18.17
CA ASP A 176 21.01 -4.05 18.55
C ASP A 176 19.58 -4.06 18.02
N LEU A 177 18.82 -2.96 18.17
CA LEU A 177 17.48 -2.83 17.60
C LEU A 177 17.49 -2.82 16.07
N TYR A 178 18.49 -2.15 15.46
CA TYR A 178 18.69 -2.23 14.01
C TYR A 178 18.83 -3.68 13.53
N SER A 179 19.73 -4.45 14.15
CA SER A 179 19.98 -5.84 13.77
C SER A 179 18.79 -6.76 14.04
N THR A 180 17.96 -6.42 15.03
CA THR A 180 16.82 -7.25 15.45
C THR A 180 15.61 -7.04 14.55
N PHE A 181 15.26 -5.78 14.22
CA PHE A 181 13.97 -5.46 13.60
C PHE A 181 14.07 -4.81 12.22
N PHE A 182 15.22 -4.26 11.85
CA PHE A 182 15.33 -3.49 10.60
C PHE A 182 16.18 -4.20 9.55
N LYS A 183 17.34 -4.73 9.90
CA LYS A 183 18.33 -5.25 8.94
C LYS A 183 17.71 -6.31 8.04
N ASP A 184 17.29 -7.43 8.61
CA ASP A 184 16.84 -8.60 7.85
C ASP A 184 15.52 -8.34 7.13
N TYR A 185 14.62 -7.56 7.76
CA TYR A 185 13.36 -7.19 7.14
C TYR A 185 13.56 -6.22 5.96
N THR A 186 14.45 -5.25 6.09
CA THR A 186 14.80 -4.34 4.98
C THR A 186 15.39 -5.11 3.82
N TYR A 187 16.32 -6.02 4.09
CA TYR A 187 16.88 -6.90 3.06
C TYR A 187 15.80 -7.77 2.40
N LYS A 188 14.91 -8.36 3.19
CA LYS A 188 13.79 -9.18 2.70
C LYS A 188 12.88 -8.40 1.74
N VAL A 189 12.60 -7.12 2.04
CA VAL A 189 11.69 -6.27 1.24
C VAL A 189 12.37 -5.68 0.00
N TRP A 190 13.65 -5.31 0.10
CA TRP A 190 14.34 -4.55 -0.95
C TRP A 190 15.38 -5.35 -1.73
N GLY A 191 15.72 -6.56 -1.28
CA GLY A 191 16.74 -7.38 -1.90
C GLY A 191 18.17 -6.78 -1.82
N ILE A 192 18.35 -5.68 -1.05
CA ILE A 192 19.60 -4.93 -0.95
C ILE A 192 19.93 -4.71 0.52
N GLU A 193 21.22 -4.86 0.87
CA GLU A 193 21.69 -4.58 2.22
C GLU A 193 21.45 -3.12 2.60
N PRO A 194 20.97 -2.83 3.83
CA PRO A 194 20.66 -1.46 4.28
C PRO A 194 21.84 -0.47 4.21
N ASN A 195 23.08 -0.96 4.27
CA ASN A 195 24.29 -0.15 4.12
C ASN A 195 24.55 0.33 2.67
N LYS A 196 23.82 -0.23 1.69
CA LYS A 196 23.87 0.18 0.28
C LYS A 196 22.71 1.09 -0.11
N ILE A 197 21.74 1.30 0.78
CA ILE A 197 20.60 2.20 0.57
C ILE A 197 20.95 3.58 1.11
N PRO A 198 20.78 4.68 0.35
CA PRO A 198 21.08 6.04 0.84
C PRO A 198 20.31 6.42 2.10
N ALA A 199 20.93 7.22 2.99
CA ALA A 199 20.31 7.65 4.23
C ALA A 199 19.02 8.45 4.05
N ASP A 200 18.93 9.25 2.98
CA ASP A 200 17.76 10.07 2.63
C ASP A 200 16.48 9.25 2.47
N TRP A 201 16.61 8.02 2.04
CA TRP A 201 15.48 7.09 1.98
C TRP A 201 14.89 6.81 3.37
N GLY A 202 15.75 6.63 4.39
CA GLY A 202 15.32 6.46 5.78
C GLY A 202 14.66 7.71 6.33
N VAL A 203 15.19 8.89 5.98
CA VAL A 203 14.63 10.18 6.35
C VAL A 203 13.19 10.33 5.88
N GLN A 204 12.85 9.90 4.67
CA GLN A 204 11.49 9.98 4.13
C GLN A 204 10.50 9.00 4.79
N ARG A 205 10.99 7.87 5.35
CA ARG A 205 10.16 6.78 5.86
C ARG A 205 10.06 6.69 7.38
N ILE A 206 11.09 7.09 8.10
CA ILE A 206 11.24 6.87 9.54
C ILE A 206 11.21 8.21 10.31
N LYS A 207 10.84 9.32 9.66
CA LYS A 207 10.72 10.62 10.31
C LYS A 207 9.69 10.58 11.44
N GLY A 208 10.09 11.14 12.60
CA GLY A 208 9.20 11.33 13.76
C GLY A 208 9.19 10.19 14.78
N VAL A 209 9.83 9.04 14.52
CA VAL A 209 9.99 8.00 15.54
C VAL A 209 11.26 8.30 16.35
N SER A 210 11.07 8.92 17.50
CA SER A 210 12.14 9.11 18.52
C SER A 210 11.92 8.12 19.65
N ILE A 211 12.96 7.37 20.05
CA ILE A 211 12.87 6.50 21.24
C ILE A 211 12.59 7.32 22.48
N ILE A 212 13.07 8.56 22.55
CA ILE A 212 12.77 9.47 23.66
C ILE A 212 11.26 9.69 23.76
N LYS A 213 10.57 9.98 22.64
CA LYS A 213 9.10 10.09 22.63
C LYS A 213 8.42 8.77 23.01
N VAL A 214 8.93 7.63 22.52
CA VAL A 214 8.41 6.30 22.89
C VAL A 214 8.61 5.99 24.36
N LEU A 215 9.75 6.38 24.96
CA LEU A 215 10.03 6.26 26.39
C LEU A 215 9.17 7.23 27.22
N GLU A 216 9.02 8.48 26.79
CA GLU A 216 8.12 9.44 27.42
C GLU A 216 6.67 8.95 27.39
N ASP A 217 6.19 8.41 26.27
CA ASP A 217 4.86 7.84 26.15
C ASP A 217 4.67 6.60 27.03
N ALA A 218 5.69 5.75 27.14
CA ALA A 218 5.66 4.58 28.02
C ALA A 218 5.63 5.01 29.49
N LEU A 219 6.45 5.97 29.90
CA LEU A 219 6.46 6.54 31.27
C LEU A 219 5.13 7.23 31.57
N ARG A 220 4.60 8.06 30.66
CA ARG A 220 3.30 8.73 30.84
C ARG A 220 2.14 7.73 30.97
N LYS A 221 2.16 6.63 30.20
CA LYS A 221 1.17 5.54 30.32
C LYS A 221 1.26 4.83 31.67
N LEU A 222 2.46 4.61 32.20
CA LEU A 222 2.67 4.05 33.53
C LEU A 222 2.10 4.95 34.63
N PHE A 223 2.15 6.28 34.47
CA PHE A 223 1.64 7.28 35.41
C PHE A 223 0.21 7.76 35.13
N ASN A 224 -0.53 7.12 34.20
CA ASN A 224 -1.93 7.46 33.83
C ASN A 224 -2.14 8.94 33.41
N ILE A 225 -1.12 9.60 32.87
CA ILE A 225 -1.21 11.00 32.42
C ILE A 225 -1.92 11.02 31.06
N LYS A 226 -3.12 11.63 31.00
CA LYS A 226 -3.88 11.78 29.75
C LYS A 226 -3.11 12.59 28.72
N GLN A 227 -2.93 12.04 27.52
CA GLN A 227 -2.33 12.74 26.39
C GLN A 227 -3.28 13.77 25.80
N LYS A 228 -2.81 15.00 25.62
CA LYS A 228 -3.51 16.08 24.92
C LYS A 228 -3.26 16.09 23.41
N ASN A 229 -2.16 15.46 22.94
CA ASN A 229 -1.80 15.32 21.52
C ASN A 229 -1.18 13.95 21.30
N ILE A 230 -1.96 13.02 20.74
CA ILE A 230 -1.45 11.75 20.25
C ILE A 230 -0.86 12.01 18.86
N GLU A 231 0.47 11.99 18.73
CA GLU A 231 1.09 11.81 17.41
C GLU A 231 0.74 10.38 16.96
N THR A 232 -0.29 10.27 16.20
CA THR A 232 -0.79 8.97 15.76
C THR A 232 -0.17 8.62 14.41
N SER A 233 0.87 7.82 14.44
CA SER A 233 1.07 6.81 13.39
C SER A 233 -0.11 5.79 13.36
N LEU A 234 -1.19 6.04 14.08
CA LEU A 234 -2.27 5.13 14.38
C LEU A 234 -3.60 5.77 14.00
N ILE A 235 -3.90 5.72 12.70
CA ILE A 235 -5.28 5.83 12.27
C ILE A 235 -5.99 4.60 12.83
N GLU A 236 -6.91 4.82 13.75
CA GLU A 236 -7.69 3.73 14.34
C GLU A 236 -8.70 3.15 13.34
N GLN A 237 -9.13 3.97 12.36
CA GLN A 237 -10.13 3.61 11.37
C GLN A 237 -9.77 4.17 9.99
N PHE A 238 -10.20 3.48 8.93
CA PHE A 238 -10.02 3.86 7.53
C PHE A 238 -11.23 3.41 6.70
N TYR A 239 -11.41 3.99 5.52
CA TYR A 239 -12.43 3.55 4.57
C TYR A 239 -11.92 2.39 3.72
N TYR A 240 -12.82 1.50 3.36
CA TYR A 240 -12.49 0.36 2.53
C TYR A 240 -13.67 -0.06 1.65
N PRO A 241 -13.54 -0.13 0.32
CA PRO A 241 -14.62 -0.54 -0.56
C PRO A 241 -15.11 -1.95 -0.24
N LYS A 242 -16.41 -2.19 -0.29
CA LYS A 242 -17.03 -3.49 0.03
C LYS A 242 -16.29 -4.68 -0.58
N TYR A 243 -15.94 -4.60 -1.86
CA TYR A 243 -15.26 -5.67 -2.60
C TYR A 243 -13.78 -5.36 -2.91
N GLY A 244 -13.15 -4.51 -2.13
CA GLY A 244 -11.74 -4.12 -2.28
C GLY A 244 -11.50 -2.91 -3.18
N PRO A 245 -10.25 -2.39 -3.19
CA PRO A 245 -9.87 -1.21 -3.97
C PRO A 245 -10.15 -1.34 -5.47
N GLY A 246 -10.00 -2.54 -6.05
CA GLY A 246 -10.32 -2.80 -7.45
C GLY A 246 -11.75 -2.44 -7.81
N HIS A 247 -12.70 -2.80 -6.96
CA HIS A 247 -14.11 -2.46 -7.14
C HIS A 247 -14.38 -0.94 -7.17
N PHE A 248 -13.64 -0.18 -6.38
CA PHE A 248 -13.70 1.28 -6.43
C PHE A 248 -13.24 1.83 -7.78
N TRP A 249 -12.13 1.32 -8.31
CA TRP A 249 -11.59 1.77 -9.59
C TRP A 249 -12.42 1.31 -10.77
N GLU A 250 -12.99 0.11 -10.71
CA GLU A 250 -13.96 -0.39 -11.69
C GLU A 250 -15.22 0.52 -11.72
N THR A 251 -15.71 0.90 -10.54
CA THR A 251 -16.84 1.86 -10.42
C THR A 251 -16.48 3.20 -11.04
N THR A 252 -15.29 3.74 -10.73
CA THR A 252 -14.79 4.99 -11.33
C THR A 252 -14.70 4.90 -12.85
N ALA A 253 -14.17 3.81 -13.38
CA ALA A 253 -14.06 3.58 -14.83
C ALA A 253 -15.43 3.53 -15.52
N ASN A 254 -16.42 2.94 -14.86
CA ASN A 254 -17.80 2.92 -15.38
C ASN A 254 -18.40 4.32 -15.43
N GLU A 255 -18.14 5.17 -14.41
CA GLU A 255 -18.59 6.57 -14.44
C GLU A 255 -17.86 7.38 -15.55
N ILE A 256 -16.56 7.13 -15.79
CA ILE A 256 -15.83 7.72 -16.91
C ILE A 256 -16.47 7.35 -18.26
N ARG A 257 -16.81 6.07 -18.49
CA ARG A 257 -17.46 5.62 -19.73
C ARG A 257 -18.84 6.25 -19.90
N LYS A 258 -19.67 6.32 -18.85
CA LYS A 258 -20.98 6.97 -18.89
C LYS A 258 -20.89 8.46 -19.29
N LYS A 259 -19.80 9.14 -18.90
CA LYS A 259 -19.55 10.55 -19.25
C LYS A 259 -18.87 10.71 -20.61
N GLY A 260 -18.68 9.65 -21.39
CA GLY A 260 -18.12 9.68 -22.75
C GLY A 260 -16.59 9.57 -22.83
N GLY A 261 -15.91 9.23 -21.72
CA GLY A 261 -14.49 8.86 -21.72
C GLY A 261 -14.29 7.46 -22.30
N GLU A 262 -13.09 7.20 -22.85
CA GLU A 262 -12.74 5.95 -23.52
C GLU A 262 -11.60 5.24 -22.77
N ILE A 263 -11.68 3.90 -22.66
CA ILE A 263 -10.63 3.07 -22.05
C ILE A 263 -10.33 1.91 -23.01
N ILE A 264 -9.11 1.87 -23.51
CA ILE A 264 -8.61 0.90 -24.46
C ILE A 264 -7.65 -0.03 -23.71
N PHE A 265 -7.94 -1.33 -23.73
CA PHE A 265 -7.16 -2.36 -23.06
C PHE A 265 -6.20 -3.08 -24.01
N ASP A 266 -5.30 -3.87 -23.44
CA ASP A 266 -4.32 -4.69 -24.17
C ASP A 266 -3.43 -3.85 -25.12
N GLN A 267 -3.17 -2.60 -24.76
CA GLN A 267 -2.38 -1.67 -25.55
C GLN A 267 -1.22 -1.10 -24.74
N THR A 268 -0.01 -1.54 -25.03
CA THR A 268 1.21 -1.03 -24.41
C THR A 268 1.77 0.15 -25.21
N VAL A 269 1.83 1.32 -24.59
CA VAL A 269 2.48 2.49 -25.20
C VAL A 269 3.97 2.22 -25.34
N CYS A 270 4.48 2.28 -26.58
CA CYS A 270 5.87 1.95 -26.89
C CYS A 270 6.66 3.14 -27.49
N LYS A 271 5.98 4.18 -27.97
CA LYS A 271 6.63 5.34 -28.55
C LYS A 271 5.81 6.61 -28.30
N ILE A 272 6.50 7.70 -27.99
CA ILE A 272 5.95 9.05 -27.92
C ILE A 272 6.66 9.87 -28.99
N VAL A 273 5.90 10.51 -29.88
CA VAL A 273 6.43 11.33 -30.95
C VAL A 273 6.30 12.80 -30.56
N THR A 274 7.39 13.53 -30.72
CA THR A 274 7.49 14.93 -30.30
C THR A 274 7.87 15.84 -31.49
N GLU A 275 7.26 17.01 -31.53
CA GLU A 275 7.60 18.09 -32.48
C GLU A 275 7.53 19.44 -31.75
N ASN A 276 8.52 20.30 -31.93
CA ASN A 276 8.54 21.65 -31.34
C ASN A 276 8.18 21.72 -29.85
N ASN A 277 8.79 20.87 -29.03
CA ASN A 277 8.51 20.74 -27.57
C ASN A 277 7.05 20.37 -27.23
N LYS A 278 6.35 19.67 -28.12
CA LYS A 278 5.01 19.12 -27.89
C LYS A 278 4.97 17.64 -28.24
N ILE A 279 4.19 16.90 -27.49
CA ILE A 279 3.80 15.54 -27.84
C ILE A 279 2.74 15.66 -28.94
N VAL A 280 2.99 15.04 -30.09
CA VAL A 280 2.05 15.02 -31.23
C VAL A 280 1.36 13.71 -31.39
N SER A 281 1.98 12.61 -31.00
CA SER A 281 1.33 11.29 -31.01
C SER A 281 1.98 10.31 -30.02
N VAL A 282 1.23 9.28 -29.70
CA VAL A 282 1.66 8.15 -28.88
C VAL A 282 1.38 6.87 -29.67
N SER A 283 2.39 6.01 -29.81
CA SER A 283 2.22 4.68 -30.42
C SER A 283 2.14 3.63 -29.34
N ALA A 284 1.16 2.72 -29.44
CA ALA A 284 1.01 1.59 -28.56
C ALA A 284 1.05 0.29 -29.38
N LYS A 285 1.51 -0.80 -28.78
CA LYS A 285 1.52 -2.14 -29.37
C LYS A 285 0.62 -3.04 -28.54
N ASP A 286 -0.02 -3.99 -29.22
CA ASP A 286 -0.70 -5.08 -28.57
C ASP A 286 0.29 -6.13 -28.02
N HIS A 287 -0.25 -7.16 -27.38
CA HIS A 287 0.52 -8.20 -26.69
C HIS A 287 1.34 -9.13 -27.62
N LEU A 288 1.35 -8.92 -28.92
CA LEU A 288 2.15 -9.68 -29.92
C LEU A 288 3.48 -8.99 -30.26
N GLY A 289 3.77 -7.82 -29.68
CA GLY A 289 4.98 -7.03 -29.95
C GLY A 289 6.08 -7.18 -28.90
N ASN A 290 7.32 -7.40 -29.34
CA ASN A 290 8.50 -7.59 -28.49
C ASN A 290 8.72 -6.44 -27.46
N LEU A 291 8.95 -6.81 -26.20
CA LEU A 291 9.14 -5.93 -25.06
C LEU A 291 10.60 -5.47 -24.90
N GLN A 292 10.82 -4.19 -24.61
CA GLN A 292 12.08 -3.70 -24.03
C GLN A 292 12.05 -3.83 -22.51
N ASN A 293 13.10 -4.44 -21.95
CA ASN A 293 13.24 -4.73 -20.53
C ASN A 293 13.59 -3.47 -19.72
N TYR A 294 12.80 -3.18 -18.67
CA TYR A 294 13.14 -2.25 -17.61
C TYR A 294 13.29 -3.02 -16.29
N LYS A 295 14.41 -2.86 -15.61
CA LYS A 295 14.67 -3.46 -14.29
C LYS A 295 13.83 -2.74 -13.23
N GLY A 296 13.10 -3.49 -12.40
CA GLY A 296 12.35 -2.99 -11.25
C GLY A 296 12.01 -4.17 -10.33
N ASP A 297 11.87 -3.91 -9.03
CA ASP A 297 11.54 -4.91 -8.03
C ASP A 297 10.17 -5.53 -8.31
N TYR A 298 10.09 -6.84 -8.16
CA TYR A 298 8.90 -7.64 -8.40
C TYR A 298 8.29 -8.09 -7.08
N PHE A 299 6.97 -8.27 -7.12
CA PHE A 299 6.18 -8.63 -5.97
C PHE A 299 5.30 -9.83 -6.32
N ILE A 300 5.28 -10.85 -5.46
CA ILE A 300 4.44 -12.03 -5.64
C ILE A 300 3.45 -12.11 -4.47
N THR A 301 2.19 -12.29 -4.79
CA THR A 301 1.14 -12.56 -3.81
C THR A 301 0.61 -13.98 -3.98
N VAL A 302 0.60 -14.76 -2.90
CA VAL A 302 -0.04 -16.08 -2.83
C VAL A 302 -1.35 -15.94 -2.07
N GLY A 303 -2.45 -16.35 -2.67
CA GLY A 303 -3.73 -16.51 -2.00
C GLY A 303 -3.88 -17.94 -1.47
N LEU A 304 -4.22 -18.09 -0.20
CA LEU A 304 -4.54 -19.38 0.41
C LEU A 304 -5.91 -19.32 1.08
N LEU A 305 -6.79 -20.24 0.67
CA LEU A 305 -8.08 -20.45 1.33
C LEU A 305 -7.91 -21.54 2.40
N MET A 306 -8.13 -21.16 3.64
CA MET A 306 -7.90 -22.00 4.81
C MET A 306 -9.21 -22.32 5.52
N LYS A 307 -9.33 -23.51 6.13
CA LYS A 307 -10.42 -23.83 7.06
C LYS A 307 -10.28 -23.00 8.34
N LYS A 308 -9.08 -22.85 8.82
CA LYS A 308 -8.72 -22.07 10.01
C LYS A 308 -7.24 -21.68 9.99
N LEU A 309 -6.89 -20.70 10.81
CA LEU A 309 -5.52 -20.36 11.15
C LEU A 309 -5.19 -20.86 12.56
N GLU A 310 -3.92 -21.17 12.81
CA GLU A 310 -3.42 -21.48 14.15
C GLU A 310 -3.11 -20.20 14.96
N LEU A 311 -3.13 -19.04 14.30
CA LEU A 311 -3.01 -17.73 14.95
C LEU A 311 -4.33 -17.36 15.61
N LEU A 312 -4.38 -17.49 16.93
CA LEU A 312 -5.53 -17.08 17.72
C LEU A 312 -5.47 -15.61 18.10
N ASN A 313 -6.65 -15.05 18.38
CA ASN A 313 -6.77 -13.67 18.85
C ASN A 313 -6.26 -13.54 20.28
N ASP A 314 -5.13 -12.90 20.46
CA ASP A 314 -4.52 -12.56 21.74
C ASP A 314 -4.78 -11.10 22.17
N THR A 315 -5.76 -10.47 21.52
CA THR A 315 -6.14 -9.07 21.75
C THR A 315 -7.51 -8.96 22.43
N ARG A 316 -7.89 -7.74 22.81
CA ARG A 316 -9.25 -7.44 23.29
C ARG A 316 -10.20 -7.02 22.16
N ILE A 317 -9.74 -7.05 20.90
CA ILE A 317 -10.54 -6.68 19.73
C ILE A 317 -11.37 -7.91 19.34
N PRO A 318 -12.72 -7.84 19.33
CA PRO A 318 -13.54 -8.96 18.88
C PRO A 318 -13.23 -9.36 17.44
N SER A 319 -13.10 -10.66 17.19
CA SER A 319 -12.88 -11.23 15.86
C SER A 319 -13.73 -12.48 15.67
N TYR A 320 -14.14 -12.73 14.43
CA TYR A 320 -14.98 -13.89 14.12
C TYR A 320 -14.19 -15.19 14.32
N LYS A 321 -14.81 -16.17 14.98
CA LYS A 321 -14.17 -17.47 15.34
C LYS A 321 -12.78 -17.33 15.98
N ASN A 322 -12.56 -16.25 16.71
CA ASN A 322 -11.32 -15.98 17.44
C ASN A 322 -10.05 -15.96 16.58
N ILE A 323 -10.14 -15.67 15.28
CA ILE A 323 -8.96 -15.46 14.44
C ILE A 323 -8.27 -14.16 14.87
N THR A 324 -6.95 -14.06 14.65
CA THR A 324 -6.24 -12.81 14.93
C THR A 324 -6.87 -11.64 14.14
N PRO A 325 -7.17 -10.48 14.76
CA PRO A 325 -7.90 -9.39 14.12
C PRO A 325 -7.02 -8.48 13.25
N ASP A 326 -5.80 -8.89 12.96
CA ASP A 326 -4.86 -8.16 12.12
C ASP A 326 -5.35 -8.11 10.66
N LEU A 327 -5.24 -6.93 10.04
CA LEU A 327 -5.43 -6.77 8.60
C LEU A 327 -4.25 -7.36 7.85
N TRP A 328 -3.04 -6.99 8.29
CA TRP A 328 -1.80 -7.61 7.84
C TRP A 328 -0.78 -7.72 8.97
N ILE A 329 0.11 -8.69 8.81
CA ILE A 329 1.16 -9.01 9.75
C ILE A 329 2.50 -8.91 9.05
N TYR A 330 3.45 -8.16 9.61
CA TYR A 330 4.83 -8.11 9.14
C TYR A 330 5.59 -9.33 9.66
N ILE A 331 6.03 -10.21 8.77
CA ILE A 331 6.75 -11.45 9.14
C ILE A 331 8.25 -11.16 9.18
N GLN A 332 8.78 -11.02 10.38
CA GLN A 332 10.21 -10.75 10.62
C GLN A 332 10.99 -11.99 11.04
N GLU A 333 10.41 -13.17 10.90
CA GLU A 333 11.11 -14.44 11.11
C GLU A 333 12.21 -14.63 10.07
N LYS A 334 13.40 -15.04 10.53
CA LYS A 334 14.61 -15.14 9.69
C LYS A 334 14.64 -16.40 8.84
N ASP A 335 13.94 -17.43 9.27
CA ASP A 335 13.92 -18.77 8.67
C ASP A 335 12.86 -18.93 7.58
N VAL A 336 12.19 -17.83 7.18
CA VAL A 336 11.19 -17.79 6.11
C VAL A 336 11.39 -16.58 5.19
N LYS A 337 10.99 -16.72 3.93
CA LYS A 337 11.07 -15.66 2.91
C LYS A 337 9.84 -14.76 2.88
N ILE A 338 8.70 -15.22 3.36
CA ILE A 338 7.48 -14.40 3.40
C ILE A 338 7.74 -13.09 4.15
N GLY A 339 7.35 -11.97 3.54
CA GLY A 339 7.50 -10.64 4.13
C GLY A 339 6.27 -10.15 4.86
N ARG A 340 5.07 -10.41 4.32
CA ARG A 340 3.80 -10.00 4.91
C ARG A 340 2.72 -11.06 4.70
N LEU A 341 1.80 -11.10 5.65
CA LEU A 341 0.58 -11.90 5.57
C LEU A 341 -0.62 -10.98 5.73
N GLN A 342 -1.59 -11.04 4.83
CA GLN A 342 -2.87 -10.36 4.90
C GLN A 342 -3.97 -11.34 5.28
N ILE A 343 -4.97 -10.89 6.07
CA ILE A 343 -6.15 -11.68 6.43
C ILE A 343 -7.37 -10.93 5.89
N PHE A 344 -7.87 -11.35 4.74
CA PHE A 344 -8.89 -10.63 3.99
C PHE A 344 -10.25 -10.60 4.68
N ASN A 345 -10.55 -11.59 5.53
CA ASN A 345 -11.74 -11.57 6.38
C ASN A 345 -11.84 -10.32 7.26
N ASN A 346 -10.70 -9.77 7.70
CA ASN A 346 -10.65 -8.59 8.54
C ASN A 346 -10.74 -7.27 7.74
N TRP A 347 -10.37 -7.29 6.44
CA TRP A 347 -10.52 -6.14 5.56
C TRP A 347 -11.98 -5.92 5.18
N SER A 348 -12.65 -6.98 4.74
CA SER A 348 -14.08 -6.96 4.45
C SER A 348 -14.64 -8.39 4.46
N PRO A 349 -15.80 -8.64 5.08
CA PRO A 349 -16.44 -9.95 5.04
C PRO A 349 -16.88 -10.34 3.63
N TYR A 350 -17.01 -9.38 2.72
CA TYR A 350 -17.43 -9.58 1.33
C TYR A 350 -16.27 -9.94 0.39
N LEU A 351 -15.03 -9.94 0.90
CA LEU A 351 -13.88 -10.46 0.15
C LEU A 351 -13.81 -12.00 0.19
N VAL A 352 -14.55 -12.64 1.08
CA VAL A 352 -14.51 -14.08 1.30
C VAL A 352 -15.86 -14.69 0.97
N LYS A 353 -15.88 -15.60 0.00
CA LYS A 353 -17.10 -16.24 -0.49
C LYS A 353 -17.86 -16.97 0.62
N ASP A 354 -17.16 -17.77 1.40
CA ASP A 354 -17.68 -18.46 2.58
C ASP A 354 -17.03 -17.89 3.85
N TYR A 355 -17.43 -16.66 4.19
CA TYR A 355 -16.88 -15.93 5.33
C TYR A 355 -17.00 -16.66 6.64
N GLU A 356 -18.09 -17.42 6.81
CA GLU A 356 -18.40 -18.09 8.09
C GLU A 356 -17.54 -19.34 8.32
N ASN A 357 -17.12 -20.02 7.26
CA ASN A 357 -16.43 -21.31 7.40
C ASN A 357 -14.98 -21.29 6.93
N THR A 358 -14.53 -20.21 6.30
CA THR A 358 -13.19 -20.15 5.71
C THR A 358 -12.44 -18.87 6.07
N VAL A 359 -11.12 -18.94 6.01
CA VAL A 359 -10.23 -17.78 6.14
C VAL A 359 -9.45 -17.64 4.85
N TRP A 360 -9.55 -16.46 4.22
CA TRP A 360 -8.83 -16.12 3.00
C TRP A 360 -7.63 -15.24 3.34
N ILE A 361 -6.42 -15.73 3.05
CA ILE A 361 -5.17 -15.03 3.36
C ILE A 361 -4.35 -14.76 2.10
N GLY A 362 -3.58 -13.68 2.12
CA GLY A 362 -2.61 -13.32 1.10
C GLY A 362 -1.20 -13.26 1.66
N LEU A 363 -0.26 -13.88 0.97
CA LEU A 363 1.16 -13.96 1.35
C LEU A 363 1.97 -13.14 0.37
N GLU A 364 2.71 -12.15 0.87
CA GLU A 364 3.53 -11.27 0.04
C GLU A 364 4.99 -11.69 0.11
N TYR A 365 5.54 -12.03 -1.05
CA TYR A 365 6.95 -12.31 -1.27
C TYR A 365 7.57 -11.21 -2.13
N PHE A 366 8.72 -10.72 -1.72
CA PHE A 366 9.47 -9.70 -2.46
C PHE A 366 10.65 -10.37 -3.16
N CYS A 367 10.74 -10.23 -4.47
CA CYS A 367 11.78 -10.86 -5.28
C CYS A 367 12.09 -10.03 -6.53
N ASN A 368 13.23 -10.28 -7.14
CA ASN A 368 13.65 -9.75 -8.43
C ASN A 368 13.37 -10.76 -9.55
N GLU A 369 13.36 -10.31 -10.80
CA GLU A 369 13.18 -11.20 -11.97
C GLU A 369 14.22 -12.33 -12.07
N THR A 370 15.40 -12.10 -11.49
CA THR A 370 16.50 -13.06 -11.51
C THR A 370 16.50 -14.03 -10.34
N ASP A 371 15.58 -13.86 -9.38
CA ASP A 371 15.51 -14.71 -8.19
C ASP A 371 14.84 -16.05 -8.52
N ASP A 372 15.29 -17.13 -7.86
CA ASP A 372 14.70 -18.46 -7.99
C ASP A 372 13.20 -18.45 -7.67
N LEU A 373 12.77 -17.62 -6.70
CA LEU A 373 11.37 -17.47 -6.36
C LEU A 373 10.53 -16.95 -7.53
N TRP A 374 11.06 -16.02 -8.35
CA TRP A 374 10.33 -15.50 -9.50
C TRP A 374 10.18 -16.53 -10.61
N SER A 375 11.22 -17.34 -10.84
CA SER A 375 11.23 -18.38 -11.88
C SER A 375 10.47 -19.65 -11.49
N MET A 376 10.20 -19.85 -10.19
CA MET A 376 9.51 -21.04 -9.68
C MET A 376 8.11 -21.18 -10.29
N ASN A 377 7.73 -22.42 -10.66
CA ASN A 377 6.38 -22.69 -11.15
C ASN A 377 5.34 -22.56 -10.03
N GLU A 378 4.08 -22.44 -10.41
CA GLU A 378 2.98 -22.14 -9.48
C GLU A 378 2.85 -23.17 -8.35
N ASN A 379 2.85 -24.45 -8.67
CA ASN A 379 2.66 -25.52 -7.69
C ASN A 379 3.80 -25.59 -6.67
N ASP A 380 5.05 -25.48 -7.15
CA ASP A 380 6.22 -25.50 -6.29
C ASP A 380 6.26 -24.28 -5.37
N PHE A 381 5.93 -23.09 -5.92
CA PHE A 381 5.87 -21.87 -5.12
C PHE A 381 4.79 -21.96 -4.03
N ILE A 382 3.63 -22.46 -4.35
CA ILE A 382 2.54 -22.62 -3.38
C ILE A 382 2.91 -23.63 -2.29
N ASN A 383 3.52 -24.76 -2.65
CA ASN A 383 3.99 -25.75 -1.68
C ASN A 383 5.10 -25.17 -0.78
N PHE A 384 6.01 -24.40 -1.35
CA PHE A 384 7.02 -23.64 -0.61
C PHE A 384 6.37 -22.68 0.39
N ALA A 385 5.39 -21.88 -0.04
CA ALA A 385 4.69 -20.93 0.80
C ALA A 385 3.94 -21.60 1.96
N ILE A 386 3.26 -22.74 1.71
CA ILE A 386 2.60 -23.55 2.74
C ILE A 386 3.64 -24.06 3.75
N SER A 387 4.78 -24.57 3.28
CA SER A 387 5.82 -25.09 4.18
C SER A 387 6.43 -24.00 5.08
N GLU A 388 6.57 -22.78 4.57
CA GLU A 388 7.02 -21.64 5.38
C GLU A 388 6.03 -21.28 6.49
N LEU A 389 4.73 -21.24 6.18
CA LEU A 389 3.71 -20.94 7.19
C LEU A 389 3.57 -22.05 8.25
N GLU A 390 3.74 -23.31 7.88
CA GLU A 390 3.80 -24.41 8.84
C GLU A 390 5.02 -24.29 9.76
N ARG A 391 6.19 -24.00 9.19
CA ARG A 391 7.46 -23.82 9.95
C ARG A 391 7.32 -22.75 11.03
N ILE A 392 6.56 -21.69 10.77
CA ILE A 392 6.31 -20.61 11.74
C ILE A 392 5.01 -20.78 12.53
N ASN A 393 4.37 -21.94 12.46
CA ASN A 393 3.16 -22.31 13.20
C ASN A 393 1.95 -21.37 12.95
N ILE A 394 1.81 -20.86 11.74
CA ILE A 394 0.65 -20.04 11.35
C ILE A 394 -0.49 -20.88 10.82
N ILE A 395 -0.19 -21.97 10.12
CA ILE A 395 -1.17 -22.90 9.56
C ILE A 395 -0.79 -24.35 9.85
N LYS A 396 -1.73 -25.25 9.58
CA LYS A 396 -1.48 -26.67 9.31
C LYS A 396 -1.87 -26.96 7.88
N LYS A 397 -1.01 -27.63 7.12
CA LYS A 397 -1.18 -27.93 5.70
C LYS A 397 -2.52 -28.57 5.37
N GLU A 398 -2.99 -29.48 6.22
CA GLU A 398 -4.26 -30.18 6.05
C GLU A 398 -5.50 -29.26 6.10
N ASN A 399 -5.35 -28.02 6.60
CA ASN A 399 -6.41 -27.03 6.63
C ASN A 399 -6.49 -26.20 5.33
N ALA A 400 -5.55 -26.35 4.38
CA ALA A 400 -5.61 -25.66 3.10
C ALA A 400 -6.68 -26.28 2.20
N ILE A 401 -7.60 -25.45 1.70
CA ILE A 401 -8.74 -25.87 0.89
C ILE A 401 -8.46 -25.61 -0.60
N ASP A 402 -8.01 -24.39 -0.93
CA ASP A 402 -7.77 -23.93 -2.30
C ASP A 402 -6.65 -22.87 -2.33
N ARG A 403 -6.12 -22.55 -3.50
CA ARG A 403 -4.90 -21.78 -3.63
C ARG A 403 -4.77 -21.13 -5.01
N CYS A 404 -4.11 -19.97 -5.07
CA CYS A 404 -3.74 -19.32 -6.33
C CYS A 404 -2.42 -18.54 -6.16
N LEU A 405 -1.75 -18.28 -7.28
CA LEU A 405 -0.54 -17.47 -7.36
C LEU A 405 -0.78 -16.28 -8.31
N VAL A 406 -0.39 -15.09 -7.88
CA VAL A 406 -0.43 -13.89 -8.73
C VAL A 406 0.94 -13.22 -8.71
N LYS A 407 1.58 -13.10 -9.88
CA LYS A 407 2.85 -12.39 -10.06
C LYS A 407 2.57 -10.93 -10.46
N VAL A 408 3.09 -9.97 -9.70
CA VAL A 408 2.90 -8.53 -9.93
C VAL A 408 4.25 -7.89 -10.29
N PRO A 409 4.49 -7.57 -11.55
CA PRO A 409 5.73 -6.93 -11.98
C PRO A 409 5.74 -5.45 -11.62
N LYS A 410 6.94 -4.89 -11.35
CA LYS A 410 7.20 -3.43 -11.19
C LYS A 410 6.37 -2.77 -10.08
N ALA A 411 6.20 -3.44 -8.94
CA ALA A 411 5.38 -2.97 -7.82
C ALA A 411 5.96 -1.74 -7.10
N TYR A 412 7.29 -1.59 -7.05
CA TYR A 412 7.98 -0.50 -6.36
C TYR A 412 8.97 0.23 -7.26
N PRO A 413 9.01 1.60 -7.24
CA PRO A 413 10.08 2.36 -7.90
C PRO A 413 11.39 2.16 -7.12
N ALA A 414 12.49 1.91 -7.83
CA ALA A 414 13.82 1.81 -7.24
C ALA A 414 14.43 3.21 -7.06
N TYR A 415 15.00 3.49 -5.88
CA TYR A 415 15.63 4.78 -5.53
C TYR A 415 17.16 4.69 -5.43
N PHE A 416 17.79 3.83 -6.20
CA PHE A 416 19.22 3.59 -6.20
C PHE A 416 19.78 3.52 -7.63
N GLY A 417 21.10 3.52 -7.76
CA GLY A 417 21.76 3.49 -9.06
C GLY A 417 21.54 4.79 -9.84
N SER A 418 20.94 4.72 -11.03
CA SER A 418 20.70 5.85 -11.91
C SER A 418 19.68 6.88 -11.41
N TYR A 419 19.00 6.61 -10.27
CA TYR A 419 18.03 7.55 -9.70
C TYR A 419 18.63 8.91 -9.34
N ASN A 420 19.92 8.98 -9.02
CA ASN A 420 20.64 10.22 -8.76
C ASN A 420 20.60 11.20 -9.97
N ASN A 421 20.33 10.70 -11.17
CA ASN A 421 20.21 11.48 -12.40
C ASN A 421 18.74 11.79 -12.76
N PHE A 422 17.80 11.56 -11.84
CA PHE A 422 16.37 11.72 -12.12
C PHE A 422 15.99 13.15 -12.52
N ASP A 423 16.68 14.15 -11.98
CA ASP A 423 16.45 15.55 -12.34
C ASP A 423 16.72 15.84 -13.83
N LEU A 424 17.62 15.10 -14.48
CA LEU A 424 17.85 15.22 -15.93
C LEU A 424 16.59 14.77 -16.70
N ILE A 425 15.97 13.67 -16.28
CA ILE A 425 14.74 13.15 -16.88
C ILE A 425 13.59 14.13 -16.65
N ARG A 426 13.43 14.62 -15.42
CA ARG A 426 12.42 15.61 -15.07
C ARG A 426 12.58 16.88 -15.92
N ASN A 427 13.78 17.47 -15.97
CA ASN A 427 14.05 18.69 -16.72
C ASN A 427 13.82 18.50 -18.22
N PHE A 428 14.10 17.30 -18.75
CA PHE A 428 13.80 16.97 -20.14
C PHE A 428 12.29 16.89 -20.40
N THR A 429 11.55 16.15 -19.56
CA THR A 429 10.12 15.93 -19.74
C THR A 429 9.29 17.20 -19.49
N ASP A 430 9.74 18.07 -18.59
CA ASP A 430 9.06 19.33 -18.27
C ASP A 430 9.12 20.37 -19.42
N LYS A 431 10.03 20.18 -20.40
CA LYS A 431 10.08 21.01 -21.63
C LYS A 431 8.85 20.81 -22.53
N PHE A 432 8.19 19.67 -22.48
CA PHE A 432 7.01 19.40 -23.30
C PHE A 432 5.77 20.02 -22.67
N GLU A 433 5.21 21.07 -23.30
CA GLU A 433 4.10 21.85 -22.74
C GLU A 433 2.87 21.00 -22.39
N ASN A 434 2.58 19.98 -23.18
CA ASN A 434 1.39 19.13 -23.08
C ASN A 434 1.66 17.72 -22.50
N LEU A 435 2.82 17.48 -21.86
CA LEU A 435 3.14 16.26 -21.16
C LEU A 435 3.07 16.48 -19.65
N PHE A 436 2.25 15.72 -18.95
CA PHE A 436 2.12 15.75 -17.49
C PHE A 436 2.44 14.37 -16.91
N LEU A 437 3.51 14.29 -16.13
CA LEU A 437 3.90 13.07 -15.42
C LEU A 437 3.16 13.03 -14.07
N VAL A 438 2.31 12.03 -13.87
CA VAL A 438 1.47 11.90 -12.67
C VAL A 438 1.52 10.49 -12.10
N GLY A 439 1.18 10.37 -10.82
CA GLY A 439 1.10 9.08 -10.14
C GLY A 439 2.46 8.51 -9.76
N ARG A 440 2.44 7.23 -9.36
CA ARG A 440 3.62 6.53 -8.84
C ARG A 440 4.68 6.28 -9.89
N ASN A 441 4.28 5.68 -11.01
CA ASN A 441 5.21 5.28 -12.06
C ASN A 441 5.58 6.45 -12.97
N GLY A 442 4.62 7.32 -13.33
CA GLY A 442 4.90 8.49 -14.16
C GLY A 442 5.89 9.45 -13.52
N MET A 443 5.81 9.65 -12.22
CA MET A 443 6.74 10.51 -11.47
C MET A 443 7.95 9.76 -10.91
N HIS A 444 8.00 8.45 -11.05
CA HIS A 444 8.98 7.58 -10.38
C HIS A 444 9.14 7.91 -8.89
N LYS A 445 8.02 8.16 -8.21
CA LYS A 445 7.92 8.46 -6.78
C LYS A 445 7.09 7.43 -6.07
N TYR A 446 7.44 7.12 -4.81
CA TYR A 446 6.63 6.24 -3.98
C TYR A 446 5.36 6.96 -3.52
N ASN A 447 4.47 7.21 -4.45
CA ASN A 447 3.17 7.77 -4.19
C ASN A 447 2.20 6.68 -3.73
N ASN A 448 1.50 6.92 -2.63
CA ASN A 448 0.32 6.16 -2.28
C ASN A 448 -0.83 6.52 -3.23
N MET A 449 -1.96 5.85 -3.09
CA MET A 449 -3.13 6.05 -3.95
C MET A 449 -3.60 7.52 -3.94
N ASP A 450 -3.73 8.13 -2.77
CA ASP A 450 -4.14 9.52 -2.59
C ASP A 450 -3.16 10.53 -3.21
N HIS A 451 -1.84 10.31 -3.05
CA HIS A 451 -0.84 11.14 -3.71
C HIS A 451 -0.91 11.02 -5.23
N SER A 452 -1.12 9.79 -5.75
CA SER A 452 -1.29 9.56 -7.18
C SER A 452 -2.52 10.30 -7.73
N MET A 453 -3.62 10.33 -6.97
CA MET A 453 -4.82 11.10 -7.30
C MET A 453 -4.56 12.60 -7.27
N LEU A 454 -3.92 13.11 -6.21
CA LEU A 454 -3.62 14.54 -6.06
C LEU A 454 -2.77 15.06 -7.20
N THR A 455 -1.74 14.31 -7.64
CA THR A 455 -0.91 14.71 -8.79
C THR A 455 -1.75 14.88 -10.06
N SER A 456 -2.71 14.00 -10.28
CA SER A 456 -3.62 14.05 -11.43
C SER A 456 -4.64 15.18 -11.32
N MET A 457 -5.19 15.42 -10.15
CA MET A 457 -6.11 16.53 -9.89
C MET A 457 -5.44 17.88 -10.17
N ILE A 458 -4.18 18.06 -9.73
CA ILE A 458 -3.39 19.27 -9.99
C ILE A 458 -3.04 19.40 -11.48
N ALA A 459 -2.66 18.30 -12.13
CA ALA A 459 -2.38 18.30 -13.56
C ALA A 459 -3.60 18.73 -14.38
N VAL A 460 -4.79 18.23 -14.05
CA VAL A 460 -6.03 18.64 -14.72
C VAL A 460 -6.37 20.11 -14.44
N GLU A 461 -6.12 20.63 -13.25
CA GLU A 461 -6.28 22.05 -12.94
C GLU A 461 -5.32 22.91 -13.75
N ASN A 462 -4.06 22.48 -13.91
CA ASN A 462 -3.10 23.15 -14.76
C ASN A 462 -3.59 23.18 -16.22
N ILE A 463 -4.13 22.07 -16.73
CA ILE A 463 -4.69 21.99 -18.08
C ILE A 463 -5.89 22.91 -18.25
N ALA A 464 -6.85 22.86 -17.31
CA ALA A 464 -8.08 23.66 -17.35
C ALA A 464 -7.79 25.17 -17.31
N ASN A 465 -6.78 25.58 -16.53
CA ASN A 465 -6.39 26.99 -16.37
C ASN A 465 -5.23 27.41 -17.28
N ASN A 466 -4.82 26.57 -18.24
CA ASN A 466 -3.70 26.81 -19.15
C ASN A 466 -2.38 27.15 -18.43
N ILE A 467 -2.13 26.52 -17.28
CA ILE A 467 -0.92 26.68 -16.48
C ILE A 467 0.16 25.73 -17.02
N LYS A 468 1.26 26.26 -17.54
CA LYS A 468 2.37 25.48 -18.08
C LYS A 468 3.35 25.00 -16.99
N TYR A 469 3.32 25.63 -15.83
CA TYR A 469 4.17 25.32 -14.68
C TYR A 469 3.77 23.97 -14.04
N LYS A 470 4.75 23.10 -13.78
CA LYS A 470 4.51 21.73 -13.30
C LYS A 470 5.09 21.44 -11.92
N ASP A 471 5.82 22.35 -11.31
CA ASP A 471 6.42 22.13 -9.99
C ASP A 471 5.39 21.89 -8.90
N ASN A 472 4.15 22.42 -9.04
CA ASN A 472 3.05 22.14 -8.12
C ASN A 472 2.68 20.65 -8.11
N ILE A 473 2.81 19.95 -9.24
CA ILE A 473 2.60 18.49 -9.34
C ILE A 473 3.74 17.76 -8.65
N TRP A 474 5.00 18.19 -8.91
CA TRP A 474 6.19 17.59 -8.31
C TRP A 474 6.28 17.79 -6.80
N LYS A 475 5.65 18.84 -6.25
CA LYS A 475 5.59 19.11 -4.81
C LYS A 475 4.64 18.18 -4.05
N VAL A 476 3.76 17.47 -4.72
CA VAL A 476 2.93 16.45 -4.05
C VAL A 476 3.84 15.39 -3.43
N ASN A 477 3.58 15.03 -2.16
CA ASN A 477 4.37 14.06 -1.39
C ASN A 477 5.86 14.42 -1.26
N THR A 478 6.19 15.72 -1.23
CA THR A 478 7.55 16.20 -0.91
C THR A 478 7.67 16.65 0.54
N GLU A 479 6.54 16.75 1.27
CA GLU A 479 6.55 17.16 2.66
C GLU A 479 7.37 16.18 3.50
N ALA A 480 8.34 16.77 4.19
CA ALA A 480 9.22 16.07 5.12
C ALA A 480 8.46 15.34 6.25
N ASN A 481 7.16 15.58 6.39
CA ASN A 481 6.28 15.12 7.44
C ASN A 481 5.01 14.47 6.87
N TYR A 482 5.16 13.34 6.14
CA TYR A 482 4.02 12.47 5.95
C TYR A 482 3.77 11.70 7.27
N HIS A 483 3.22 12.42 8.23
CA HIS A 483 2.56 11.80 9.37
C HIS A 483 1.11 11.60 8.99
N GLU A 484 0.58 10.42 9.23
CA GLU A 484 -0.85 10.12 9.17
C GLU A 484 -1.59 10.89 10.30
N GLN A 485 -1.43 12.23 10.41
CA GLN A 485 -2.13 13.08 11.36
C GLN A 485 -3.25 13.82 10.65
N LYS A 486 -4.45 13.73 11.21
CA LYS A 486 -5.52 14.69 10.91
C LYS A 486 -5.17 16.01 11.61
N GLN A 487 -5.17 17.13 10.88
CA GLN A 487 -5.40 18.45 11.48
C GLN A 487 -6.84 18.56 11.96
#